data_a30145389dadeb4699276ff209bbd96c
#
_entry.id   a30145389dadeb4699276ff209bbd96c
#
_cell.length_a   1.000
_cell.length_b   1.000
_cell.length_c   1.000
_cell.angle_alpha   90.00
_cell.angle_beta   90.00
_cell.angle_gamma   90.00
#
_symmetry.space_group_name_H-M   'P 1'
#
loop_
_entity.id
_entity.type
_entity.pdbx_description
1 polymer ?
#
loop_
_entity_poly.entity_id
_entity_poly.type
_entity_poly.pdbx_seq_one_letter_code
_entity_poly.pdbx_strand_id
1 'polypeptide(L)'
;LNDRNWKDEIPKSLKDFYQKDKYLKAKEYKKINGKLSFISSTISFLITISLLALGIYGKVSDYFMINYENIFVQSSLFFLSFYVLNLIVSTPFQYYSTFSIETKFGFNKTTLKTFVLDKLKGMFLSLTIGGILLYVALILYSKISNGFWIYLWLGLSLFTLFIQMFYTTLIVPLFNKLTPLEDGSLKSKIENYSKKIGYSLSNIFVIDGSKRSTKANAFFSGIGPKKTIALFDTLLEKHTEEELVAVLAHEVGHYKKNHIFQGLILTIIQIGLMTYLLELCLNNSDLINSLGGEITSFHLGLIVFSMLFSPIGLLIGVFTNILSRKNEYEADKFAKQTYSGKDLELALKKLSVDSLSNIYPHPFYVFVHYSHPPLIKRLEALNSS
;
A
#
# COMPACT_ATOMS: atom_id res chain seq x y z
N LEU A 1 -11.35 18.56 4.68
CA LEU A 1 -11.39 19.04 3.29
C LEU A 1 -12.31 18.19 2.42
N ASN A 2 -12.09 16.90 2.31
CA ASN A 2 -12.87 16.00 1.44
C ASN A 2 -14.36 15.98 1.78
N ASP A 3 -14.73 15.93 3.06
CA ASP A 3 -16.14 15.88 3.48
C ASP A 3 -16.92 17.15 3.10
N ARG A 4 -16.24 18.29 3.03
CA ARG A 4 -16.84 19.57 2.64
C ARG A 4 -16.96 19.74 1.13
N ASN A 5 -16.26 18.92 0.35
CA ASN A 5 -16.24 19.02 -1.12
C ASN A 5 -17.29 18.16 -1.82
N TRP A 6 -18.06 17.36 -1.07
CA TRP A 6 -19.16 16.58 -1.63
C TRP A 6 -20.27 17.48 -2.17
N LYS A 7 -20.68 17.25 -3.40
CA LYS A 7 -21.84 17.94 -4.02
C LYS A 7 -23.11 17.13 -3.76
N ASP A 8 -24.25 17.80 -3.76
CA ASP A 8 -25.54 17.10 -3.59
C ASP A 8 -26.05 16.50 -4.92
N GLU A 9 -25.41 16.84 -6.02
CA GLU A 9 -25.77 16.36 -7.35
C GLU A 9 -24.78 15.29 -7.84
N ILE A 10 -25.35 14.23 -8.43
CA ILE A 10 -24.59 13.19 -9.11
C ILE A 10 -24.11 13.75 -10.46
N PRO A 11 -22.81 13.58 -10.84
CA PRO A 11 -22.32 14.01 -12.14
C PRO A 11 -23.12 13.37 -13.28
N LYS A 12 -23.35 14.11 -14.36
CA LYS A 12 -24.10 13.63 -15.53
C LYS A 12 -23.53 12.31 -16.07
N SER A 13 -22.19 12.17 -16.09
CA SER A 13 -21.48 10.97 -16.55
C SER A 13 -21.69 9.72 -15.68
N LEU A 14 -22.29 9.87 -14.50
CA LEU A 14 -22.50 8.79 -13.53
C LEU A 14 -23.97 8.58 -13.16
N LYS A 15 -24.91 9.35 -13.74
CA LYS A 15 -26.35 9.27 -13.41
C LYS A 15 -26.92 7.87 -13.65
N ASP A 16 -26.49 7.18 -14.71
CA ASP A 16 -26.96 5.84 -15.06
C ASP A 16 -26.38 4.74 -14.15
N PHE A 17 -25.32 5.05 -13.41
CA PHE A 17 -24.60 4.12 -12.52
C PHE A 17 -24.89 4.35 -11.04
N TYR A 18 -25.15 5.60 -10.64
CA TYR A 18 -25.45 5.96 -9.26
C TYR A 18 -26.95 6.25 -9.07
N GLN A 19 -27.63 5.38 -8.36
CA GLN A 19 -28.90 5.73 -7.72
C GLN A 19 -28.60 6.66 -6.53
N LYS A 20 -29.55 7.57 -6.26
CA LYS A 20 -29.40 8.57 -5.18
C LYS A 20 -29.03 7.96 -3.82
N ASP A 21 -29.67 6.84 -3.48
CA ASP A 21 -29.42 6.15 -2.21
C ASP A 21 -28.00 5.59 -2.13
N LYS A 22 -27.49 5.01 -3.21
CA LYS A 22 -26.12 4.49 -3.29
C LYS A 22 -25.10 5.62 -3.21
N TYR A 23 -25.41 6.78 -3.78
CA TYR A 23 -24.59 7.98 -3.66
C TYR A 23 -24.52 8.52 -2.21
N LEU A 24 -25.67 8.61 -1.53
CA LEU A 24 -25.72 9.01 -0.13
C LEU A 24 -24.99 8.01 0.77
N LYS A 25 -25.13 6.71 0.48
CA LYS A 25 -24.39 5.66 1.15
C LYS A 25 -22.88 5.82 0.99
N ALA A 26 -22.40 6.20 -0.21
CA ALA A 26 -20.97 6.48 -0.44
C ALA A 26 -20.47 7.68 0.38
N LYS A 27 -21.27 8.76 0.42
CA LYS A 27 -20.98 9.94 1.24
C LYS A 27 -20.87 9.59 2.73
N GLU A 28 -21.85 8.84 3.25
CA GLU A 28 -21.85 8.36 4.63
C GLU A 28 -20.65 7.46 4.94
N TYR A 29 -20.37 6.49 4.07
CA TYR A 29 -19.22 5.58 4.20
C TYR A 29 -17.90 6.35 4.32
N LYS A 30 -17.66 7.31 3.44
CA LYS A 30 -16.42 8.13 3.47
C LYS A 30 -16.35 9.00 4.72
N LYS A 31 -17.47 9.59 5.16
CA LYS A 31 -17.54 10.40 6.38
C LYS A 31 -17.20 9.58 7.62
N ILE A 32 -17.77 8.37 7.77
CA ILE A 32 -17.52 7.50 8.91
C ILE A 32 -16.06 7.05 8.93
N ASN A 33 -15.52 6.61 7.78
CA ASN A 33 -14.10 6.21 7.68
C ASN A 33 -13.17 7.39 7.97
N GLY A 34 -13.48 8.58 7.47
CA GLY A 34 -12.73 9.81 7.75
C GLY A 34 -12.71 10.15 9.24
N LYS A 35 -13.85 10.01 9.93
CA LYS A 35 -13.94 10.21 11.38
C LYS A 35 -13.11 9.18 12.15
N LEU A 36 -13.21 7.90 11.80
CA LEU A 36 -12.41 6.85 12.43
C LEU A 36 -10.91 7.08 12.23
N SER A 37 -10.49 7.40 11.01
CA SER A 37 -9.09 7.73 10.69
C SER A 37 -8.60 8.94 11.48
N PHE A 38 -9.40 9.99 11.60
CA PHE A 38 -9.05 11.17 12.39
C PHE A 38 -8.84 10.83 13.88
N ILE A 39 -9.77 10.07 14.48
CA ILE A 39 -9.66 9.66 15.89
C ILE A 39 -8.42 8.78 16.10
N SER A 40 -8.23 7.75 15.27
CA SER A 40 -7.08 6.85 15.43
C SER A 40 -5.74 7.56 15.23
N SER A 41 -5.65 8.49 14.26
CA SER A 41 -4.44 9.28 14.03
C SER A 41 -4.16 10.25 15.18
N THR A 42 -5.22 10.88 15.74
CA THR A 42 -5.08 11.78 16.91
C THR A 42 -4.58 11.01 18.13
N ILE A 43 -5.14 9.83 18.41
CA ILE A 43 -4.69 8.99 19.53
C ILE A 43 -3.23 8.56 19.33
N SER A 44 -2.86 8.07 18.14
CA SER A 44 -1.48 7.70 17.83
C SER A 44 -0.51 8.87 17.98
N PHE A 45 -0.90 10.05 17.54
CA PHE A 45 -0.11 11.28 17.70
C PHE A 45 0.09 11.64 19.17
N LEU A 46 -0.99 11.62 19.98
CA LEU A 46 -0.92 11.92 21.41
C LEU A 46 -0.03 10.92 22.15
N ILE A 47 -0.12 9.62 21.82
CA ILE A 47 0.76 8.59 22.39
C ILE A 47 2.22 8.88 22.01
N THR A 48 2.50 9.16 20.75
CA THR A 48 3.87 9.46 20.30
C THR A 48 4.46 10.66 21.01
N ILE A 49 3.69 11.77 21.12
CA ILE A 49 4.14 12.97 21.85
C ILE A 49 4.34 12.68 23.34
N SER A 50 3.46 11.89 23.97
CA SER A 50 3.62 11.51 25.38
C SER A 50 4.88 10.65 25.59
N LEU A 51 5.15 9.68 24.71
CA LEU A 51 6.37 8.86 24.77
C LEU A 51 7.64 9.73 24.64
N LEU A 52 7.61 10.73 23.76
CA LEU A 52 8.70 11.69 23.59
C LEU A 52 8.87 12.59 24.83
N ALA A 53 7.80 13.26 25.26
CA ALA A 53 7.84 14.22 26.36
C ALA A 53 8.27 13.59 27.69
N LEU A 54 7.94 12.32 27.91
CA LEU A 54 8.32 11.56 29.10
C LEU A 54 9.69 10.83 28.98
N GLY A 55 10.35 10.94 27.83
CA GLY A 55 11.62 10.24 27.53
C GLY A 55 11.51 8.73 27.58
N ILE A 56 10.33 8.16 27.27
CA ILE A 56 10.09 6.71 27.40
C ILE A 56 10.96 5.91 26.41
N TYR A 57 11.19 6.44 25.20
CA TYR A 57 12.07 5.78 24.24
C TYR A 57 13.48 5.56 24.84
N GLY A 58 14.06 6.61 25.41
CA GLY A 58 15.37 6.53 26.05
C GLY A 58 15.38 5.59 27.26
N LYS A 59 14.44 5.74 28.18
CA LYS A 59 14.33 4.89 29.38
C LYS A 59 14.20 3.41 29.06
N VAL A 60 13.40 3.05 28.05
CA VAL A 60 13.24 1.67 27.60
C VAL A 60 14.52 1.16 26.93
N SER A 61 15.19 2.02 26.14
CA SER A 61 16.47 1.72 25.54
C SER A 61 17.53 1.42 26.61
N ASP A 62 17.71 2.34 27.56
CA ASP A 62 18.71 2.20 28.62
C ASP A 62 18.47 0.95 29.48
N TYR A 63 17.20 0.65 29.78
CA TYR A 63 16.84 -0.59 30.48
C TYR A 63 17.34 -1.84 29.73
N PHE A 64 17.14 -1.94 28.42
CA PHE A 64 17.62 -3.09 27.66
C PHE A 64 19.14 -3.08 27.45
N MET A 65 19.74 -1.90 27.32
CA MET A 65 21.20 -1.76 27.20
C MET A 65 21.93 -2.20 28.46
N ILE A 66 21.39 -1.92 29.63
CA ILE A 66 22.00 -2.28 30.95
C ILE A 66 21.81 -3.77 31.25
N ASN A 67 20.68 -4.36 30.88
CA ASN A 67 20.31 -5.73 31.26
C ASN A 67 20.73 -6.81 30.27
N TYR A 68 21.14 -6.46 29.06
CA TYR A 68 21.51 -7.41 28.00
C TYR A 68 22.81 -6.95 27.33
N GLU A 69 23.73 -7.86 27.05
CA GLU A 69 25.00 -7.55 26.38
C GLU A 69 24.88 -7.56 24.84
N ASN A 70 23.96 -8.40 24.32
CA ASN A 70 23.86 -8.63 22.89
C ASN A 70 23.00 -7.52 22.21
N ILE A 71 23.62 -6.75 21.32
CA ILE A 71 22.98 -5.63 20.59
C ILE A 71 21.72 -6.05 19.81
N PHE A 72 21.69 -7.29 19.29
CA PHE A 72 20.52 -7.80 18.59
C PHE A 72 19.35 -8.02 19.55
N VAL A 73 19.63 -8.59 20.75
CA VAL A 73 18.62 -8.81 21.78
C VAL A 73 18.09 -7.47 22.30
N GLN A 74 18.97 -6.51 22.59
CA GLN A 74 18.61 -5.15 23.02
C GLN A 74 17.65 -4.49 22.02
N SER A 75 18.04 -4.42 20.74
CA SER A 75 17.26 -3.79 19.69
C SER A 75 15.95 -4.55 19.39
N SER A 76 15.99 -5.89 19.41
CA SER A 76 14.79 -6.70 19.18
C SER A 76 13.76 -6.51 20.28
N LEU A 77 14.15 -6.52 21.54
CA LEU A 77 13.26 -6.29 22.68
C LEU A 77 12.69 -4.87 22.68
N PHE A 78 13.54 -3.89 22.35
CA PHE A 78 13.09 -2.51 22.18
C PHE A 78 12.00 -2.38 21.14
N PHE A 79 12.24 -2.83 19.91
CA PHE A 79 11.23 -2.77 18.84
C PHE A 79 10.01 -3.62 19.13
N LEU A 80 10.17 -4.79 19.75
CA LEU A 80 9.04 -5.64 20.14
C LEU A 80 8.13 -4.93 21.16
N SER A 81 8.69 -4.18 22.12
CA SER A 81 7.92 -3.43 23.12
C SER A 81 7.00 -2.41 22.45
N PHE A 82 7.50 -1.60 21.52
CA PHE A 82 6.70 -0.62 20.79
C PHE A 82 5.80 -1.25 19.72
N TYR A 83 6.19 -2.39 19.15
CA TYR A 83 5.33 -3.17 18.26
C TYR A 83 4.10 -3.70 18.99
N VAL A 84 4.27 -4.25 20.19
CA VAL A 84 3.15 -4.71 21.05
C VAL A 84 2.25 -3.54 21.44
N LEU A 85 2.82 -2.40 21.85
CA LEU A 85 2.06 -1.20 22.12
C LEU A 85 1.21 -0.77 20.91
N ASN A 86 1.81 -0.75 19.72
CA ASN A 86 1.09 -0.44 18.49
C ASN A 86 -0.03 -1.46 18.17
N LEU A 87 0.19 -2.75 18.43
CA LEU A 87 -0.85 -3.78 18.27
C LEU A 87 -2.04 -3.53 19.20
N ILE A 88 -1.76 -3.21 20.47
CA ILE A 88 -2.81 -2.93 21.46
C ILE A 88 -3.64 -1.72 21.02
N VAL A 89 -2.98 -0.65 20.57
CA VAL A 89 -3.64 0.59 20.14
C VAL A 89 -4.41 0.42 18.83
N SER A 90 -3.80 -0.23 17.83
CA SER A 90 -4.36 -0.30 16.48
C SER A 90 -5.45 -1.37 16.30
N THR A 91 -5.39 -2.46 17.06
CA THR A 91 -6.33 -3.59 16.88
C THR A 91 -7.79 -3.24 17.12
N PRO A 92 -8.17 -2.47 18.16
CA PRO A 92 -9.57 -2.05 18.36
C PRO A 92 -10.12 -1.24 17.16
N PHE A 93 -9.32 -0.35 16.58
CA PHE A 93 -9.74 0.43 15.41
C PHE A 93 -9.91 -0.44 14.17
N GLN A 94 -9.03 -1.42 13.95
CA GLN A 94 -9.14 -2.36 12.85
C GLN A 94 -10.34 -3.29 13.01
N TYR A 95 -10.60 -3.75 14.22
CA TYR A 95 -11.80 -4.55 14.54
C TYR A 95 -13.07 -3.74 14.26
N TYR A 96 -13.17 -2.52 14.77
CA TYR A 96 -14.32 -1.64 14.53
C TYR A 96 -14.51 -1.31 13.04
N SER A 97 -13.42 -1.03 12.32
CA SER A 97 -13.46 -0.82 10.87
C SER A 97 -14.07 -2.05 10.16
N THR A 98 -13.55 -3.25 10.44
CA THR A 98 -13.96 -4.49 9.76
C THR A 98 -15.38 -4.91 10.13
N PHE A 99 -15.65 -5.04 11.43
CA PHE A 99 -16.90 -5.68 11.89
C PHE A 99 -18.06 -4.70 12.09
N SER A 100 -17.79 -3.41 12.22
CA SER A 100 -18.84 -2.39 12.31
C SER A 100 -19.02 -1.65 11.00
N ILE A 101 -17.98 -0.97 10.49
CA ILE A 101 -18.12 -0.12 9.31
C ILE A 101 -18.28 -0.96 8.04
N GLU A 102 -17.32 -1.83 7.70
CA GLU A 102 -17.39 -2.62 6.47
C GLU A 102 -18.63 -3.54 6.45
N THR A 103 -19.08 -4.05 7.61
CA THR A 103 -20.32 -4.82 7.73
C THR A 103 -21.54 -3.96 7.47
N LYS A 104 -21.63 -2.76 8.07
CA LYS A 104 -22.74 -1.81 7.85
C LYS A 104 -22.93 -1.49 6.36
N PHE A 105 -21.84 -1.36 5.62
CA PHE A 105 -21.89 -1.02 4.19
C PHE A 105 -21.95 -2.24 3.27
N GLY A 106 -21.94 -3.46 3.80
CA GLY A 106 -22.06 -4.69 3.03
C GLY A 106 -20.77 -5.18 2.40
N PHE A 107 -19.63 -4.67 2.85
CA PHE A 107 -18.32 -5.07 2.32
C PHE A 107 -17.68 -6.23 3.06
N ASN A 108 -17.91 -6.36 4.37
CA ASN A 108 -17.24 -7.38 5.17
C ASN A 108 -17.78 -8.78 4.90
N LYS A 109 -16.87 -9.70 4.60
CA LYS A 109 -17.06 -11.16 4.56
C LYS A 109 -16.11 -11.87 5.51
N THR A 110 -15.23 -11.12 6.18
CA THR A 110 -14.25 -11.66 7.13
C THR A 110 -14.95 -12.21 8.37
N THR A 111 -14.66 -13.46 8.74
CA THR A 111 -15.05 -14.01 10.03
C THR A 111 -14.06 -13.60 11.12
N LEU A 112 -14.47 -13.67 12.41
CA LEU A 112 -13.56 -13.39 13.52
C LEU A 112 -12.33 -14.32 13.48
N LYS A 113 -12.53 -15.60 13.14
CA LYS A 113 -11.44 -16.57 12.96
C LYS A 113 -10.45 -16.13 11.89
N THR A 114 -10.95 -15.71 10.73
CA THR A 114 -10.10 -15.20 9.64
C THR A 114 -9.34 -13.94 10.08
N PHE A 115 -10.01 -13.01 10.76
CA PHE A 115 -9.38 -11.79 11.27
C PHE A 115 -8.23 -12.09 12.23
N VAL A 116 -8.45 -12.97 13.21
CA VAL A 116 -7.40 -13.35 14.17
C VAL A 116 -6.26 -14.10 13.49
N LEU A 117 -6.56 -15.05 12.62
CA LEU A 117 -5.53 -15.79 11.89
C LEU A 117 -4.70 -14.89 10.97
N ASP A 118 -5.32 -13.93 10.27
CA ASP A 118 -4.62 -12.97 9.43
C ASP A 118 -3.71 -12.05 10.27
N LYS A 119 -4.17 -11.65 11.47
CA LYS A 119 -3.34 -10.92 12.44
C LYS A 119 -2.12 -11.74 12.89
N LEU A 120 -2.31 -12.99 13.27
CA LEU A 120 -1.20 -13.86 13.70
C LEU A 120 -0.21 -14.11 12.57
N LYS A 121 -0.68 -14.37 11.34
CA LYS A 121 0.18 -14.54 10.17
C LYS A 121 0.95 -13.26 9.85
N GLY A 122 0.27 -12.09 9.88
CA GLY A 122 0.90 -10.79 9.67
C GLY A 122 1.95 -10.49 10.73
N MET A 123 1.67 -10.78 12.00
CA MET A 123 2.62 -10.64 13.10
C MET A 123 3.85 -11.53 12.89
N PHE A 124 3.65 -12.81 12.62
CA PHE A 124 4.75 -13.75 12.36
C PHE A 124 5.62 -13.28 11.18
N LEU A 125 4.99 -12.89 10.07
CA LEU A 125 5.69 -12.40 8.89
C LEU A 125 6.48 -11.11 9.20
N SER A 126 5.88 -10.17 9.92
CA SER A 126 6.53 -8.91 10.31
C SER A 126 7.73 -9.14 11.23
N LEU A 127 7.60 -10.02 12.23
CA LEU A 127 8.69 -10.35 13.15
C LEU A 127 9.80 -11.12 12.45
N THR A 128 9.48 -12.04 11.54
CA THR A 128 10.48 -12.82 10.79
C THR A 128 11.25 -11.92 9.83
N ILE A 129 10.56 -11.22 8.94
CA ILE A 129 11.20 -10.36 7.94
C ILE A 129 11.89 -9.18 8.63
N GLY A 130 11.19 -8.50 9.55
CA GLY A 130 11.74 -7.37 10.30
C GLY A 130 12.95 -7.76 11.13
N GLY A 131 12.91 -8.92 11.80
CA GLY A 131 14.02 -9.47 12.55
C GLY A 131 15.25 -9.78 11.69
N ILE A 132 15.05 -10.39 10.51
CA ILE A 132 16.15 -10.66 9.55
C ILE A 132 16.76 -9.34 9.06
N LEU A 133 15.94 -8.36 8.66
CA LEU A 133 16.43 -7.07 8.19
C LEU A 133 17.16 -6.29 9.30
N LEU A 134 16.62 -6.31 10.52
CA LEU A 134 17.26 -5.72 11.69
C LEU A 134 18.61 -6.39 11.98
N TYR A 135 18.68 -7.71 11.95
CA TYR A 135 19.91 -8.46 12.18
C TYR A 135 20.98 -8.10 11.15
N VAL A 136 20.62 -8.08 9.86
CA VAL A 136 21.55 -7.66 8.79
C VAL A 136 22.02 -6.22 9.00
N ALA A 137 21.11 -5.30 9.31
CA ALA A 137 21.45 -3.90 9.55
C ALA A 137 22.41 -3.74 10.74
N LEU A 138 22.19 -4.47 11.84
CA LEU A 138 23.06 -4.44 13.02
C LEU A 138 24.44 -5.04 12.75
N ILE A 139 24.53 -6.11 11.95
CA ILE A 139 25.86 -6.66 11.54
C ILE A 139 26.62 -5.63 10.70
N LEU A 140 25.97 -5.01 9.74
CA LEU A 140 26.60 -3.98 8.92
C LEU A 140 27.04 -2.79 9.78
N TYR A 141 26.17 -2.31 10.66
CA TYR A 141 26.46 -1.19 11.57
C TYR A 141 27.64 -1.49 12.52
N SER A 142 27.71 -2.73 13.08
CA SER A 142 28.77 -3.11 14.01
C SER A 142 30.14 -3.35 13.34
N LYS A 143 30.16 -3.72 12.06
CA LYS A 143 31.40 -4.07 11.34
C LYS A 143 31.93 -2.95 10.46
N ILE A 144 31.11 -2.00 10.06
CA ILE A 144 31.44 -0.95 9.09
C ILE A 144 31.27 0.40 9.76
N SER A 145 32.37 1.07 10.07
CA SER A 145 32.37 2.34 10.80
C SER A 145 31.81 3.50 9.97
N ASN A 146 32.15 3.57 8.67
CA ASN A 146 31.72 4.63 7.77
C ASN A 146 31.23 4.03 6.44
N GLY A 147 30.13 4.56 5.92
CA GLY A 147 29.57 4.12 4.63
C GLY A 147 28.76 2.81 4.73
N PHE A 148 28.35 2.39 5.96
CA PHE A 148 27.49 1.21 6.10
C PHE A 148 26.18 1.38 5.33
N TRP A 149 25.71 2.62 5.14
CA TRP A 149 24.51 2.95 4.40
C TRP A 149 24.53 2.42 2.97
N ILE A 150 25.72 2.35 2.33
CA ILE A 150 25.84 1.83 0.94
C ILE A 150 25.50 0.34 0.93
N TYR A 151 26.02 -0.44 1.86
CA TYR A 151 25.77 -1.89 1.95
C TYR A 151 24.32 -2.17 2.36
N LEU A 152 23.78 -1.35 3.27
CA LEU A 152 22.37 -1.43 3.66
C LEU A 152 21.45 -1.06 2.47
N TRP A 153 21.80 -0.01 1.70
CA TRP A 153 21.11 0.38 0.49
C TRP A 153 21.09 -0.75 -0.55
N LEU A 154 22.24 -1.35 -0.83
CA LEU A 154 22.34 -2.47 -1.76
C LEU A 154 21.51 -3.68 -1.28
N GLY A 155 21.63 -4.04 0.00
CA GLY A 155 20.88 -5.14 0.59
C GLY A 155 19.35 -4.92 0.52
N LEU A 156 18.87 -3.74 0.92
CA LEU A 156 17.46 -3.39 0.86
C LEU A 156 16.94 -3.27 -0.57
N SER A 157 17.76 -2.79 -1.51
CA SER A 157 17.41 -2.74 -2.93
C SER A 157 17.25 -4.13 -3.53
N LEU A 158 18.19 -5.04 -3.25
CA LEU A 158 18.09 -6.45 -3.66
C LEU A 158 16.89 -7.15 -3.02
N PHE A 159 16.65 -6.90 -1.74
CA PHE A 159 15.46 -7.43 -1.06
C PHE A 159 14.17 -6.91 -1.69
N THR A 160 14.09 -5.61 -2.02
CA THR A 160 12.93 -5.02 -2.71
C THR A 160 12.70 -5.67 -4.07
N LEU A 161 13.74 -5.87 -4.87
CA LEU A 161 13.68 -6.61 -6.14
C LEU A 161 13.17 -8.04 -5.94
N PHE A 162 13.71 -8.74 -4.94
CA PHE A 162 13.27 -10.10 -4.61
C PHE A 162 11.78 -10.15 -4.24
N ILE A 163 11.33 -9.27 -3.36
CA ILE A 163 9.91 -9.22 -2.99
C ILE A 163 9.04 -8.89 -4.21
N GLN A 164 9.42 -7.93 -5.03
CA GLN A 164 8.64 -7.56 -6.22
C GLN A 164 8.53 -8.71 -7.24
N MET A 165 9.56 -9.53 -7.36
CA MET A 165 9.54 -10.72 -8.24
C MET A 165 8.70 -11.86 -7.67
N PHE A 166 8.70 -12.06 -6.37
CA PHE A 166 8.15 -13.25 -5.73
C PHE A 166 6.92 -12.99 -4.86
N TYR A 167 6.42 -11.75 -4.79
CA TYR A 167 5.28 -11.37 -3.95
C TYR A 167 4.07 -12.28 -4.14
N THR A 168 3.65 -12.50 -5.40
CA THR A 168 2.48 -13.33 -5.72
C THR A 168 2.69 -14.80 -5.40
N THR A 169 3.93 -15.30 -5.46
CA THR A 169 4.22 -16.72 -5.22
C THR A 169 4.55 -17.04 -3.77
N LEU A 170 5.07 -16.07 -2.99
CA LEU A 170 5.48 -16.30 -1.61
C LEU A 170 4.52 -15.67 -0.58
N ILE A 171 4.09 -14.43 -0.82
CA ILE A 171 3.33 -13.67 0.18
C ILE A 171 1.83 -13.88 0.02
N VAL A 172 1.31 -13.76 -1.21
CA VAL A 172 -0.15 -13.89 -1.46
C VAL A 172 -0.71 -15.23 -0.98
N PRO A 173 -0.04 -16.40 -1.21
CA PRO A 173 -0.57 -17.70 -0.78
C PRO A 173 -0.67 -17.90 0.73
N LEU A 174 0.02 -17.09 1.53
CA LEU A 174 -0.11 -17.12 2.99
C LEU A 174 -1.51 -16.66 3.44
N PHE A 175 -2.15 -15.80 2.66
CA PHE A 175 -3.42 -15.16 3.00
C PHE A 175 -4.57 -15.63 2.11
N ASN A 176 -4.33 -15.81 0.83
CA ASN A 176 -5.33 -16.09 -0.20
C ASN A 176 -4.99 -17.34 -1.00
N LYS A 177 -6.03 -18.05 -1.45
CA LYS A 177 -5.88 -19.11 -2.43
C LYS A 177 -5.72 -18.49 -3.82
N LEU A 178 -4.72 -18.96 -4.56
CA LEU A 178 -4.51 -18.65 -5.96
C LEU A 178 -4.87 -19.88 -6.78
N THR A 179 -5.82 -19.72 -7.72
CA THR A 179 -6.19 -20.78 -8.67
C THR A 179 -5.94 -20.27 -10.09
N PRO A 180 -5.37 -21.08 -11.00
CA PRO A 180 -5.28 -20.70 -12.40
C PRO A 180 -6.67 -20.33 -12.96
N LEU A 181 -6.73 -19.32 -13.83
CA LEU A 181 -7.97 -19.00 -14.53
C LEU A 181 -8.36 -20.19 -15.42
N GLU A 182 -9.59 -20.66 -15.27
CA GLU A 182 -10.13 -21.78 -16.02
C GLU A 182 -10.18 -21.48 -17.54
N ASP A 183 -10.06 -22.55 -18.34
CA ASP A 183 -10.21 -22.44 -19.79
C ASP A 183 -11.64 -22.00 -20.16
N GLY A 184 -11.72 -21.00 -21.03
CA GLY A 184 -13.00 -20.42 -21.42
C GLY A 184 -12.84 -19.18 -22.30
N SER A 185 -13.97 -18.52 -22.56
CA SER A 185 -14.04 -17.33 -23.42
C SER A 185 -13.17 -16.19 -22.88
N LEU A 186 -13.22 -15.92 -21.59
CA LEU A 186 -12.40 -14.86 -20.96
C LEU A 186 -10.90 -15.13 -21.15
N LYS A 187 -10.44 -16.34 -20.84
CA LYS A 187 -9.01 -16.69 -20.98
C LYS A 187 -8.57 -16.55 -22.44
N SER A 188 -9.39 -17.04 -23.38
CA SER A 188 -9.12 -16.92 -24.81
C SER A 188 -9.07 -15.45 -25.27
N LYS A 189 -9.96 -14.58 -24.79
CA LYS A 189 -9.92 -13.13 -25.08
C LYS A 189 -8.66 -12.47 -24.54
N ILE A 190 -8.27 -12.79 -23.31
CA ILE A 190 -7.04 -12.27 -22.67
C ILE A 190 -5.82 -12.71 -23.47
N GLU A 191 -5.72 -13.99 -23.85
CA GLU A 191 -4.59 -14.52 -24.63
C GLU A 191 -4.51 -13.91 -26.01
N ASN A 192 -5.65 -13.76 -26.69
CA ASN A 192 -5.74 -13.12 -28.02
C ASN A 192 -5.30 -11.66 -27.97
N TYR A 193 -5.79 -10.89 -26.96
CA TYR A 193 -5.35 -9.53 -26.75
C TYR A 193 -3.84 -9.46 -26.48
N SER A 194 -3.33 -10.31 -25.61
CA SER A 194 -1.91 -10.37 -25.26
C SER A 194 -1.03 -10.69 -26.48
N LYS A 195 -1.42 -11.65 -27.32
CA LYS A 195 -0.75 -11.97 -28.58
C LYS A 195 -0.75 -10.77 -29.53
N LYS A 196 -1.90 -10.09 -29.70
CA LYS A 196 -2.05 -8.92 -30.57
C LYS A 196 -1.06 -7.81 -30.23
N ILE A 197 -0.81 -7.57 -28.94
CA ILE A 197 0.08 -6.49 -28.49
C ILE A 197 1.52 -6.96 -28.21
N GLY A 198 1.85 -8.21 -28.54
CA GLY A 198 3.18 -8.78 -28.29
C GLY A 198 3.55 -8.81 -26.80
N TYR A 199 2.57 -9.20 -25.96
CA TYR A 199 2.74 -9.31 -24.52
C TYR A 199 2.67 -10.77 -24.09
N SER A 200 3.79 -11.34 -23.60
CA SER A 200 3.80 -12.72 -23.08
C SER A 200 3.27 -12.74 -21.64
N LEU A 201 2.09 -13.31 -21.47
CA LEU A 201 1.54 -13.66 -20.16
C LEU A 201 2.07 -15.01 -19.73
N SER A 202 2.65 -15.09 -18.53
CA SER A 202 3.08 -16.36 -17.97
C SER A 202 1.96 -17.07 -17.22
N ASN A 203 1.21 -16.32 -16.41
CA ASN A 203 0.16 -16.89 -15.57
C ASN A 203 -0.98 -15.89 -15.35
N ILE A 204 -2.20 -16.40 -15.33
CA ILE A 204 -3.41 -15.68 -14.93
C ILE A 204 -4.02 -16.44 -13.76
N PHE A 205 -4.13 -15.81 -12.61
CA PHE A 205 -4.70 -16.40 -11.40
C PHE A 205 -5.99 -15.71 -10.99
N VAL A 206 -6.86 -16.49 -10.38
CA VAL A 206 -8.02 -16.00 -9.63
C VAL A 206 -7.67 -16.07 -8.14
N ILE A 207 -7.97 -15.00 -7.41
CA ILE A 207 -7.78 -14.85 -5.96
C ILE A 207 -9.12 -14.95 -5.27
N ASP A 208 -9.23 -15.70 -4.18
CA ASP A 208 -10.40 -15.82 -3.31
C ASP A 208 -10.64 -14.56 -2.46
N GLY A 209 -10.79 -13.40 -3.10
CA GLY A 209 -11.02 -12.11 -2.44
C GLY A 209 -12.34 -12.07 -1.68
N SER A 210 -13.36 -12.75 -2.20
CA SER A 210 -14.69 -12.90 -1.59
C SER A 210 -14.68 -13.46 -0.17
N LYS A 211 -13.61 -14.16 0.22
CA LYS A 211 -13.39 -14.64 1.59
C LYS A 211 -13.35 -13.51 2.63
N ARG A 212 -12.94 -12.29 2.22
CA ARG A 212 -12.76 -11.13 3.11
C ARG A 212 -13.62 -9.95 2.76
N SER A 213 -13.86 -9.70 1.49
CA SER A 213 -14.56 -8.51 1.05
C SER A 213 -15.35 -8.74 -0.23
N THR A 214 -16.41 -7.98 -0.41
CA THR A 214 -17.15 -7.90 -1.68
C THR A 214 -16.55 -6.91 -2.67
N LYS A 215 -15.48 -6.18 -2.28
CA LYS A 215 -14.81 -5.20 -3.15
C LYS A 215 -14.03 -5.93 -4.24
N ALA A 216 -14.21 -5.46 -5.47
CA ALA A 216 -13.50 -5.97 -6.63
C ALA A 216 -12.09 -5.38 -6.70
N ASN A 217 -11.12 -6.18 -7.13
CA ASN A 217 -9.74 -5.73 -7.36
C ASN A 217 -9.06 -6.62 -8.41
N ALA A 218 -8.00 -6.09 -9.02
CA ALA A 218 -7.03 -6.84 -9.82
C ALA A 218 -5.65 -6.25 -9.58
N PHE A 219 -4.61 -7.02 -9.72
CA PHE A 219 -3.26 -6.48 -9.71
C PHE A 219 -2.32 -7.25 -10.62
N PHE A 220 -1.28 -6.56 -11.02
CA PHE A 220 -0.19 -7.06 -11.81
C PHE A 220 1.05 -7.24 -10.95
N SER A 221 1.76 -8.34 -11.09
CA SER A 221 3.03 -8.54 -10.38
C SER A 221 4.03 -9.30 -11.23
N GLY A 222 5.29 -9.26 -10.79
CA GLY A 222 6.39 -9.93 -11.44
C GLY A 222 7.11 -9.08 -12.49
N ILE A 223 8.38 -9.39 -12.67
CA ILE A 223 9.28 -8.74 -13.64
C ILE A 223 9.79 -9.79 -14.61
N GLY A 224 10.01 -9.41 -15.87
CA GLY A 224 10.56 -10.30 -16.88
C GLY A 224 9.63 -11.48 -17.20
N PRO A 225 10.12 -12.74 -17.16
CA PRO A 225 9.33 -13.92 -17.53
C PRO A 225 8.30 -14.34 -16.46
N LYS A 226 8.33 -13.78 -15.27
CA LYS A 226 7.41 -14.12 -14.16
C LYS A 226 6.20 -13.19 -14.04
N LYS A 227 5.73 -12.63 -15.13
CA LYS A 227 4.57 -11.76 -15.17
C LYS A 227 3.31 -12.53 -14.82
N THR A 228 2.62 -12.05 -13.82
CA THR A 228 1.40 -12.66 -13.30
C THR A 228 0.30 -11.63 -13.21
N ILE A 229 -0.88 -11.99 -13.69
CA ILE A 229 -2.12 -11.26 -13.47
C ILE A 229 -2.88 -11.99 -12.39
N ALA A 230 -3.38 -11.26 -11.42
CA ALA A 230 -4.22 -11.79 -10.37
C ALA A 230 -5.56 -11.03 -10.36
N LEU A 231 -6.63 -11.73 -10.71
CA LEU A 231 -8.00 -11.23 -10.74
C LEU A 231 -8.74 -11.71 -9.50
N PHE A 232 -9.40 -10.82 -8.80
CA PHE A 232 -10.25 -11.24 -7.68
C PHE A 232 -11.52 -11.90 -8.20
N ASP A 233 -11.99 -12.96 -7.55
CA ASP A 233 -13.25 -13.61 -7.83
C ASP A 233 -14.42 -12.62 -7.85
N THR A 234 -14.43 -11.67 -6.92
CA THR A 234 -15.40 -10.55 -6.85
C THR A 234 -15.35 -9.61 -8.05
N LEU A 235 -14.24 -9.52 -8.76
CA LEU A 235 -14.12 -8.75 -10.00
C LEU A 235 -14.75 -9.51 -11.17
N LEU A 236 -14.49 -10.82 -11.26
CA LEU A 236 -15.02 -11.70 -12.29
C LEU A 236 -16.56 -11.77 -12.25
N GLU A 237 -17.14 -11.77 -11.03
CA GLU A 237 -18.61 -11.83 -10.85
C GLU A 237 -19.35 -10.55 -11.30
N LYS A 238 -18.68 -9.38 -11.30
CA LYS A 238 -19.33 -8.07 -11.46
C LYS A 238 -19.11 -7.43 -12.83
N HIS A 239 -18.15 -7.91 -13.58
CA HIS A 239 -17.73 -7.30 -14.84
C HIS A 239 -17.92 -8.23 -16.02
N THR A 240 -18.23 -7.65 -17.19
CA THR A 240 -18.24 -8.42 -18.44
C THR A 240 -16.81 -8.77 -18.84
N GLU A 241 -16.67 -9.77 -19.73
CA GLU A 241 -15.35 -10.15 -20.22
C GLU A 241 -14.65 -9.01 -20.96
N GLU A 242 -15.40 -8.17 -21.69
CA GLU A 242 -14.87 -6.99 -22.38
C GLU A 242 -14.33 -5.97 -21.39
N GLU A 243 -15.04 -5.70 -20.29
CA GLU A 243 -14.59 -4.83 -19.22
C GLU A 243 -13.33 -5.37 -18.56
N LEU A 244 -13.27 -6.68 -18.31
CA LEU A 244 -12.09 -7.35 -17.71
C LEU A 244 -10.87 -7.25 -18.62
N VAL A 245 -11.04 -7.45 -19.92
CA VAL A 245 -9.95 -7.29 -20.89
C VAL A 245 -9.52 -5.82 -21.01
N ALA A 246 -10.45 -4.87 -20.88
CA ALA A 246 -10.12 -3.44 -20.88
C ALA A 246 -9.31 -3.03 -19.62
N VAL A 247 -9.66 -3.55 -18.45
CA VAL A 247 -8.87 -3.39 -17.23
C VAL A 247 -7.48 -4.02 -17.41
N LEU A 248 -7.41 -5.22 -17.98
CA LEU A 248 -6.13 -5.85 -18.31
C LEU A 248 -5.31 -4.99 -19.28
N ALA A 249 -5.95 -4.41 -20.30
CA ALA A 249 -5.25 -3.54 -21.25
C ALA A 249 -4.64 -2.30 -20.55
N HIS A 250 -5.31 -1.75 -19.56
CA HIS A 250 -4.79 -0.69 -18.71
C HIS A 250 -3.55 -1.16 -17.93
N GLU A 251 -3.61 -2.32 -17.28
CA GLU A 251 -2.47 -2.89 -16.54
C GLU A 251 -1.27 -3.18 -17.45
N VAL A 252 -1.52 -3.72 -18.63
CA VAL A 252 -0.47 -3.91 -19.64
C VAL A 252 0.10 -2.58 -20.13
N GLY A 253 -0.72 -1.51 -20.14
CA GLY A 253 -0.28 -0.15 -20.40
C GLY A 253 0.81 0.29 -19.44
N HIS A 254 0.67 0.05 -18.13
CA HIS A 254 1.72 0.31 -17.14
C HIS A 254 3.03 -0.40 -17.47
N TYR A 255 2.94 -1.66 -17.89
CA TYR A 255 4.12 -2.42 -18.28
C TYR A 255 4.76 -1.89 -19.56
N LYS A 256 3.99 -1.70 -20.63
CA LYS A 256 4.50 -1.25 -21.96
C LYS A 256 5.07 0.17 -21.92
N LYS A 257 4.60 1.01 -21.00
CA LYS A 257 5.12 2.37 -20.76
C LYS A 257 6.26 2.41 -19.74
N ASN A 258 6.74 1.25 -19.27
CA ASN A 258 7.83 1.14 -18.30
C ASN A 258 7.54 1.79 -16.95
N HIS A 259 6.27 2.00 -16.56
CA HIS A 259 5.91 2.62 -15.28
C HIS A 259 6.41 1.81 -14.09
N ILE A 260 6.38 0.47 -14.19
CA ILE A 260 6.90 -0.43 -13.16
C ILE A 260 8.40 -0.22 -12.95
N PHE A 261 9.16 -0.09 -14.06
CA PHE A 261 10.60 0.14 -14.01
C PHE A 261 10.94 1.54 -13.47
N GLN A 262 10.18 2.56 -13.87
CA GLN A 262 10.32 3.93 -13.32
C GLN A 262 10.07 3.93 -11.81
N GLY A 263 9.00 3.28 -11.34
CA GLY A 263 8.68 3.14 -9.92
C GLY A 263 9.80 2.44 -9.15
N LEU A 264 10.38 1.38 -9.73
CA LEU A 264 11.48 0.64 -9.14
C LEU A 264 12.74 1.50 -8.98
N ILE A 265 13.13 2.25 -10.02
CA ILE A 265 14.28 3.16 -9.94
C ILE A 265 14.07 4.21 -8.85
N LEU A 266 12.89 4.83 -8.81
CA LEU A 266 12.56 5.83 -7.78
C LEU A 266 12.63 5.21 -6.37
N THR A 267 12.14 3.99 -6.19
CA THR A 267 12.21 3.27 -4.92
C THR A 267 13.65 3.01 -4.51
N ILE A 268 14.52 2.57 -5.44
CA ILE A 268 15.95 2.33 -5.16
C ILE A 268 16.66 3.63 -4.75
N ILE A 269 16.39 4.73 -5.47
CA ILE A 269 16.94 6.06 -5.12
C ILE A 269 16.44 6.50 -3.73
N GLN A 270 15.16 6.32 -3.45
CA GLN A 270 14.57 6.65 -2.15
C GLN A 270 15.19 5.85 -1.01
N ILE A 271 15.40 4.54 -1.20
CA ILE A 271 16.09 3.69 -0.21
C ILE A 271 17.52 4.21 0.02
N GLY A 272 18.25 4.61 -1.02
CA GLY A 272 19.58 5.20 -0.90
C GLY A 272 19.58 6.49 -0.07
N LEU A 273 18.64 7.39 -0.35
CA LEU A 273 18.47 8.59 0.46
C LEU A 273 18.13 8.28 1.92
N MET A 274 17.23 7.31 2.15
CA MET A 274 16.84 6.88 3.50
C MET A 274 18.02 6.30 4.27
N THR A 275 18.78 5.40 3.67
CA THR A 275 19.92 4.77 4.35
C THR A 275 21.07 5.75 4.62
N TYR A 276 21.31 6.69 3.70
CA TYR A 276 22.25 7.79 3.90
C TYR A 276 21.85 8.70 5.07
N LEU A 277 20.60 9.16 5.09
CA LEU A 277 20.08 10.00 6.19
C LEU A 277 20.05 9.24 7.53
N LEU A 278 19.80 7.93 7.51
CA LEU A 278 19.88 7.08 8.68
C LEU A 278 21.32 7.09 9.25
N GLU A 279 22.34 6.91 8.41
CA GLU A 279 23.74 6.95 8.88
C GLU A 279 24.08 8.30 9.51
N LEU A 280 23.61 9.43 8.93
CA LEU A 280 23.81 10.75 9.54
C LEU A 280 23.16 10.87 10.92
N CYS A 281 21.95 10.30 11.10
CA CYS A 281 21.29 10.28 12.40
C CYS A 281 22.03 9.40 13.42
N LEU A 282 22.53 8.23 12.99
CA LEU A 282 23.26 7.30 13.86
C LEU A 282 24.62 7.83 14.30
N ASN A 283 25.24 8.69 13.51
CA ASN A 283 26.52 9.33 13.83
C ASN A 283 26.37 10.60 14.70
N ASN A 284 25.14 10.97 15.08
CA ASN A 284 24.87 12.15 15.89
C ASN A 284 24.30 11.76 17.25
N SER A 285 25.17 11.70 18.27
CA SER A 285 24.81 11.33 19.64
C SER A 285 23.78 12.29 20.26
N ASP A 286 23.86 13.59 19.96
CA ASP A 286 22.95 14.59 20.55
C ASP A 286 21.51 14.37 20.05
N LEU A 287 21.35 14.04 18.78
CA LEU A 287 20.04 13.67 18.22
C LEU A 287 19.50 12.40 18.91
N ILE A 288 20.34 11.38 19.12
CA ILE A 288 19.89 10.12 19.74
C ILE A 288 19.51 10.36 21.20
N ASN A 289 20.32 11.10 21.95
CA ASN A 289 20.10 11.39 23.37
C ASN A 289 18.89 12.33 23.59
N SER A 290 18.46 13.09 22.57
CA SER A 290 17.24 13.91 22.63
C SER A 290 15.96 13.10 22.90
N LEU A 291 15.99 11.78 22.72
CA LEU A 291 14.89 10.87 23.08
C LEU A 291 14.85 10.50 24.57
N GLY A 292 15.73 11.08 25.40
CA GLY A 292 15.76 10.89 26.85
C GLY A 292 16.55 9.65 27.29
N GLY A 293 17.43 9.09 26.44
CA GLY A 293 18.38 8.03 26.78
C GLY A 293 19.74 8.59 27.24
N GLU A 294 20.38 7.90 28.16
CA GLU A 294 21.78 8.19 28.60
C GLU A 294 22.79 7.44 27.73
N ILE A 295 22.36 6.33 27.12
CA ILE A 295 23.21 5.46 26.30
C ILE A 295 22.82 5.55 24.83
N THR A 296 23.80 5.93 24.01
CA THR A 296 23.61 5.97 22.55
C THR A 296 23.39 4.56 21.98
N SER A 297 22.30 4.36 21.21
CA SER A 297 21.98 3.06 20.67
C SER A 297 21.47 3.12 19.22
N PHE A 298 21.69 2.03 18.47
CA PHE A 298 21.21 1.89 17.09
C PHE A 298 19.68 2.06 16.97
N HIS A 299 18.94 1.45 17.88
CA HIS A 299 17.47 1.48 17.83
C HIS A 299 16.90 2.87 18.16
N LEU A 300 17.53 3.66 19.05
CA LEU A 300 17.14 5.07 19.24
C LEU A 300 17.46 5.90 18.00
N GLY A 301 18.60 5.68 17.35
CA GLY A 301 18.94 6.35 16.09
C GLY A 301 17.94 6.06 14.99
N LEU A 302 17.41 4.82 14.88
CA LEU A 302 16.32 4.48 13.96
C LEU A 302 15.02 5.22 14.29
N ILE A 303 14.68 5.42 15.58
CA ILE A 303 13.49 6.19 15.98
C ILE A 303 13.66 7.67 15.58
N VAL A 304 14.80 8.29 15.92
CA VAL A 304 15.13 9.67 15.53
C VAL A 304 15.04 9.84 14.02
N PHE A 305 15.71 8.96 13.29
CA PHE A 305 15.66 8.96 11.82
C PHE A 305 14.20 8.89 11.31
N SER A 306 13.38 7.97 11.84
CA SER A 306 11.99 7.80 11.42
C SER A 306 11.16 9.07 11.60
N MET A 307 11.39 9.79 12.71
CA MET A 307 10.71 11.05 12.99
C MET A 307 11.17 12.17 12.04
N LEU A 308 12.46 12.35 11.86
CA LEU A 308 13.04 13.38 10.99
C LEU A 308 12.78 13.10 9.49
N PHE A 309 12.71 11.82 9.11
CA PHE A 309 12.41 11.45 7.73
C PHE A 309 10.93 11.61 7.38
N SER A 310 10.02 11.60 8.35
CA SER A 310 8.57 11.67 8.09
C SER A 310 8.15 12.86 7.19
N PRO A 311 8.56 14.12 7.43
CA PRO A 311 8.22 15.23 6.54
C PRO A 311 8.89 15.11 5.15
N ILE A 312 10.10 14.57 5.07
CA ILE A 312 10.79 14.31 3.79
C ILE A 312 10.00 13.26 3.01
N GLY A 313 9.59 12.19 3.68
CA GLY A 313 8.75 11.13 3.09
C GLY A 313 7.42 11.67 2.55
N LEU A 314 6.80 12.64 3.23
CA LEU A 314 5.59 13.30 2.73
C LEU A 314 5.86 14.06 1.42
N LEU A 315 6.96 14.80 1.32
CA LEU A 315 7.33 15.53 0.10
C LEU A 315 7.62 14.55 -1.06
N ILE A 316 8.38 13.49 -0.80
CA ILE A 316 8.63 12.44 -1.79
C ILE A 316 7.30 11.79 -2.22
N GLY A 317 6.40 11.54 -1.28
CA GLY A 317 5.06 11.00 -1.55
C GLY A 317 4.22 11.89 -2.47
N VAL A 318 4.24 13.20 -2.29
CA VAL A 318 3.58 14.16 -3.20
C VAL A 318 4.15 14.05 -4.62
N PHE A 319 5.47 14.04 -4.74
CA PHE A 319 6.14 13.92 -6.03
C PHE A 319 5.81 12.60 -6.75
N THR A 320 5.90 11.48 -6.03
CA THR A 320 5.56 10.16 -6.58
C THR A 320 4.09 10.04 -6.95
N ASN A 321 3.17 10.67 -6.19
CA ASN A 321 1.75 10.73 -6.52
C ASN A 321 1.48 11.52 -7.82
N ILE A 322 2.19 12.61 -8.06
CA ILE A 322 2.09 13.37 -9.32
C ILE A 322 2.47 12.47 -10.51
N LEU A 323 3.59 11.78 -10.40
CA LEU A 323 4.06 10.87 -11.45
C LEU A 323 3.09 9.69 -11.65
N SER A 324 2.61 9.10 -10.56
CA SER A 324 1.65 8.00 -10.61
C SER A 324 0.37 8.41 -11.33
N ARG A 325 -0.19 9.58 -11.03
CA ARG A 325 -1.39 10.09 -11.75
C ARG A 325 -1.14 10.32 -13.25
N LYS A 326 0.05 10.78 -13.63
CA LYS A 326 0.43 10.88 -15.05
C LYS A 326 0.46 9.50 -15.71
N ASN A 327 1.07 8.53 -15.05
CA ASN A 327 1.17 7.15 -15.53
C ASN A 327 -0.21 6.50 -15.70
N GLU A 328 -1.18 6.82 -14.85
CA GLU A 328 -2.57 6.38 -14.98
C GLU A 328 -3.22 6.86 -16.29
N TYR A 329 -3.06 8.14 -16.63
CA TYR A 329 -3.58 8.66 -17.90
C TYR A 329 -2.91 8.01 -19.12
N GLU A 330 -1.62 7.73 -19.04
CA GLU A 330 -0.89 7.04 -20.11
C GLU A 330 -1.37 5.58 -20.27
N ALA A 331 -1.66 4.89 -19.17
CA ALA A 331 -2.22 3.54 -19.18
C ALA A 331 -3.67 3.52 -19.70
N ASP A 332 -4.50 4.49 -19.30
CA ASP A 332 -5.86 4.67 -19.84
C ASP A 332 -5.83 4.90 -21.35
N LYS A 333 -4.95 5.79 -21.81
CA LYS A 333 -4.77 6.05 -23.24
C LYS A 333 -4.31 4.80 -24.00
N PHE A 334 -3.38 4.03 -23.43
CA PHE A 334 -2.93 2.77 -24.02
C PHE A 334 -4.09 1.77 -24.15
N ALA A 335 -4.90 1.58 -23.12
CA ALA A 335 -6.04 0.70 -23.15
C ALA A 335 -7.09 1.15 -24.19
N LYS A 336 -7.38 2.46 -24.28
CA LYS A 336 -8.26 3.05 -25.30
C LYS A 336 -7.76 2.74 -26.71
N GLN A 337 -6.46 2.88 -26.97
CA GLN A 337 -5.86 2.72 -28.30
C GLN A 337 -5.72 1.25 -28.73
N THR A 338 -5.49 0.33 -27.77
CA THR A 338 -5.15 -1.06 -28.09
C THR A 338 -6.33 -2.01 -27.96
N TYR A 339 -7.33 -1.63 -27.15
CA TYR A 339 -8.53 -2.44 -26.92
C TYR A 339 -9.81 -1.60 -27.02
N SER A 340 -10.32 -1.07 -25.90
CA SER A 340 -11.59 -0.33 -25.86
C SER A 340 -11.62 0.70 -24.73
N GLY A 341 -11.69 1.99 -25.08
CA GLY A 341 -11.91 3.07 -24.11
C GLY A 341 -13.29 3.02 -23.47
N LYS A 342 -14.33 2.58 -24.22
CA LYS A 342 -15.71 2.46 -23.73
C LYS A 342 -15.81 1.40 -22.63
N ASP A 343 -15.23 0.21 -22.84
CA ASP A 343 -15.32 -0.87 -21.85
C ASP A 343 -14.49 -0.55 -20.62
N LEU A 344 -13.33 0.15 -20.76
CA LEU A 344 -12.58 0.67 -19.64
C LEU A 344 -13.38 1.72 -18.86
N GLU A 345 -14.05 2.64 -19.53
CA GLU A 345 -14.94 3.62 -18.90
C GLU A 345 -16.02 2.94 -18.06
N LEU A 346 -16.70 1.92 -18.63
CA LEU A 346 -17.73 1.14 -17.93
C LEU A 346 -17.16 0.43 -16.70
N ALA A 347 -16.01 -0.23 -16.85
CA ALA A 347 -15.32 -0.89 -15.73
C ALA A 347 -14.99 0.08 -14.60
N LEU A 348 -14.39 1.24 -14.91
CA LEU A 348 -14.04 2.26 -13.94
C LEU A 348 -15.26 2.82 -13.20
N LYS A 349 -16.37 3.06 -13.90
CA LYS A 349 -17.64 3.50 -13.30
C LYS A 349 -18.16 2.46 -12.31
N LYS A 350 -18.25 1.19 -12.72
CA LYS A 350 -18.69 0.09 -11.84
C LYS A 350 -17.79 -0.07 -10.62
N LEU A 351 -16.47 -0.11 -10.80
CA LEU A 351 -15.49 -0.21 -9.70
C LEU A 351 -15.65 0.93 -8.68
N SER A 352 -15.84 2.16 -9.16
CA SER A 352 -16.02 3.33 -8.30
C SER A 352 -17.32 3.27 -7.51
N VAL A 353 -18.43 2.91 -8.17
CA VAL A 353 -19.74 2.79 -7.53
C VAL A 353 -19.76 1.66 -6.51
N ASP A 354 -19.20 0.50 -6.86
CA ASP A 354 -19.20 -0.68 -6.01
C ASP A 354 -18.27 -0.56 -4.81
N SER A 355 -17.20 0.24 -4.90
CA SER A 355 -16.31 0.54 -3.77
C SER A 355 -16.75 1.76 -2.95
N LEU A 356 -17.89 2.39 -3.25
CA LEU A 356 -18.36 3.62 -2.62
C LEU A 356 -17.27 4.71 -2.61
N SER A 357 -16.62 4.90 -3.75
CA SER A 357 -15.52 5.87 -3.91
C SER A 357 -16.00 7.31 -3.77
N ASN A 358 -15.11 8.21 -3.30
CA ASN A 358 -15.38 9.63 -3.33
C ASN A 358 -15.21 10.17 -4.75
N ILE A 359 -16.32 10.60 -5.35
CA ILE A 359 -16.33 11.14 -6.74
C ILE A 359 -16.05 12.64 -6.79
N TYR A 360 -16.10 13.35 -5.66
CA TYR A 360 -15.77 14.77 -5.54
C TYR A 360 -14.65 15.02 -4.50
N PRO A 361 -13.47 14.41 -4.65
CA PRO A 361 -12.38 14.67 -3.72
C PRO A 361 -11.89 16.11 -3.85
N HIS A 362 -11.47 16.72 -2.73
CA HIS A 362 -10.92 18.06 -2.74
C HIS A 362 -9.59 18.10 -3.54
N PRO A 363 -9.37 19.07 -4.46
CA PRO A 363 -8.19 19.10 -5.32
C PRO A 363 -6.85 19.06 -4.55
N PHE A 364 -6.73 19.81 -3.46
CA PHE A 364 -5.53 19.78 -2.62
C PHE A 364 -5.32 18.41 -1.95
N TYR A 365 -6.40 17.73 -1.55
CA TYR A 365 -6.29 16.38 -1.00
C TYR A 365 -5.85 15.36 -2.07
N VAL A 366 -6.34 15.50 -3.29
CA VAL A 366 -5.88 14.72 -4.45
C VAL A 366 -4.40 14.99 -4.73
N PHE A 367 -3.98 16.26 -4.73
CA PHE A 367 -2.60 16.64 -4.97
C PHE A 367 -1.64 15.94 -4.00
N VAL A 368 -1.96 15.93 -2.71
CA VAL A 368 -1.08 15.37 -1.66
C VAL A 368 -1.19 13.84 -1.57
N HIS A 369 -2.40 13.27 -1.63
CA HIS A 369 -2.64 11.90 -1.16
C HIS A 369 -3.06 10.89 -2.23
N TYR A 370 -3.49 11.33 -3.42
CA TYR A 370 -4.01 10.40 -4.43
C TYR A 370 -2.92 9.97 -5.40
N SER A 371 -2.68 8.66 -5.48
CA SER A 371 -1.84 8.04 -6.52
C SER A 371 -2.59 7.86 -7.84
N HIS A 372 -3.92 7.81 -7.82
CA HIS A 372 -4.77 7.70 -9.01
C HIS A 372 -5.57 9.00 -9.21
N PRO A 373 -5.82 9.45 -10.45
CA PRO A 373 -6.69 10.58 -10.70
C PRO A 373 -8.13 10.27 -10.27
N PRO A 374 -8.91 11.29 -9.85
CA PRO A 374 -10.33 11.11 -9.58
C PRO A 374 -11.07 10.54 -10.80
N LEU A 375 -12.08 9.67 -10.57
CA LEU A 375 -12.82 9.02 -11.64
C LEU A 375 -13.27 10.00 -12.72
N ILE A 376 -13.90 11.13 -12.35
CA ILE A 376 -14.41 12.12 -13.30
C ILE A 376 -13.28 12.58 -14.24
N LYS A 377 -12.07 12.80 -13.73
CA LYS A 377 -10.93 13.24 -14.54
C LYS A 377 -10.44 12.16 -15.50
N ARG A 378 -10.47 10.89 -15.08
CA ARG A 378 -10.16 9.77 -15.98
C ARG A 378 -11.20 9.63 -17.10
N LEU A 379 -12.50 9.78 -16.77
CA LEU A 379 -13.58 9.74 -17.77
C LEU A 379 -13.48 10.89 -18.76
N GLU A 380 -13.17 12.11 -18.29
CA GLU A 380 -12.93 13.26 -19.17
C GLU A 380 -11.76 12.97 -20.15
N ALA A 381 -10.65 12.41 -19.66
CA ALA A 381 -9.49 12.07 -20.47
C ALA A 381 -9.75 10.92 -21.47
N LEU A 382 -10.55 9.91 -21.08
CA LEU A 382 -10.94 8.83 -21.97
C LEU A 382 -11.85 9.31 -23.10
N ASN A 383 -12.69 10.32 -22.85
CA ASN A 383 -13.65 10.87 -23.82
C ASN A 383 -13.08 12.04 -24.64
N SER A 384 -11.94 12.60 -24.24
CA SER A 384 -11.20 13.56 -25.10
C SER A 384 -10.57 12.83 -26.29
N SER A 385 -10.69 13.42 -27.47
CA SER A 385 -10.19 12.89 -28.76
C SER A 385 -8.71 12.63 -28.79
#